data_6285b3800ff1ad142c4c34c0d15e886c
#
_entry.id   6285b3800ff1ad142c4c34c0d15e886c
#
_cell.length_a   1.000
_cell.length_b   1.000
_cell.length_c   1.000
_cell.angle_alpha   90.00
_cell.angle_beta   90.00
_cell.angle_gamma   90.00
#
_symmetry.space_group_name_H-M   'P 1'
#
loop_
_entity.id
_entity.type
_entity.pdbx_description
1 polymer ?
#
loop_
_entity_poly.entity_id
_entity_poly.type
_entity_poly.pdbx_seq_one_letter_code
_entity_poly.pdbx_strand_id
1 'polypeptide(L)'
;MHRHVLEAALHGDETVRLEERATALDQALVVGGSRLEPPVVARVGAVIDRVRERLELGVDHSVVALVGGTGSGKSSLFNAVCGLPLADVGVRRPTTSDITACVWATDGGALLDWLGVRPDRRTVRESLLDGEAEAPLRGMVLLDLPDHDSIAPEHREVVDRLLPQADLLVWVVDPQKYADDALHSGYLRGLVGHEASMVVVLNQVDTVPPEVRPELVADVGRLLQEDGLTGVSVLEASARTGEGVPALRERLADAVSARSLAARRAGAELNDAAVLLSSQVAPREPAPADLALGGVVDTLADAAGLPAVAGAVAAVVRGGSSVTPSFGPVQEDSVALARADWLTAATAGLPRAWRQDVAERVATTAELRLAVTDALAQVTVVARRSVAAAWLTGLAVVLVAAAVTIGSVALGSGFASVRANPWAPAGALLLLAGAVVALLASVSTRRAAAHRRAARVLREGRAALERVARGRLADPTVVALGEHRQTRELVDAARA
;
A
#
# COMPACT_ATOMS: atom_id res chain seq x y z
N MET A 1 -15.81 4.11 7.73
CA MET A 1 -15.67 4.27 9.20
C MET A 1 -16.65 3.39 10.00
N HIS A 2 -17.97 3.32 9.68
CA HIS A 2 -18.92 2.46 10.42
C HIS A 2 -18.69 0.95 10.24
N ARG A 3 -18.25 0.48 9.08
CA ARG A 3 -18.00 -0.95 8.80
C ARG A 3 -16.77 -1.46 9.57
N HIS A 4 -15.68 -0.70 9.63
CA HIS A 4 -14.48 -1.05 10.42
C HIS A 4 -14.74 -1.07 11.92
N VAL A 5 -15.62 -0.19 12.43
CA VAL A 5 -15.99 -0.18 13.86
C VAL A 5 -16.86 -1.40 14.20
N LEU A 6 -17.70 -1.88 13.26
CA LEU A 6 -18.50 -3.10 13.44
C LEU A 6 -17.62 -4.36 13.35
N GLU A 7 -16.67 -4.40 12.43
CA GLU A 7 -15.71 -5.51 12.27
C GLU A 7 -14.77 -5.60 13.49
N ALA A 8 -14.24 -4.48 13.99
CA ALA A 8 -13.46 -4.44 15.22
C ALA A 8 -14.26 -4.84 16.47
N ALA A 9 -15.59 -4.64 16.47
CA ALA A 9 -16.48 -5.07 17.54
C ALA A 9 -16.81 -6.57 17.50
N LEU A 10 -16.65 -7.22 16.34
CA LEU A 10 -16.85 -8.66 16.15
C LEU A 10 -15.56 -9.47 16.30
N HIS A 11 -14.42 -8.84 15.98
CA HIS A 11 -13.09 -9.42 16.04
C HIS A 11 -12.24 -8.52 16.91
N GLY A 12 -11.42 -9.06 17.80
CA GLY A 12 -10.54 -8.27 18.65
C GLY A 12 -9.41 -7.59 17.86
N ASP A 13 -8.66 -6.74 18.53
CA ASP A 13 -7.62 -5.89 17.94
C ASP A 13 -6.56 -6.67 17.12
N GLU A 14 -6.20 -7.89 17.55
CA GLU A 14 -5.19 -8.70 16.88
C GLU A 14 -5.69 -9.26 15.54
N THR A 15 -6.94 -9.76 15.50
CA THR A 15 -7.59 -10.22 14.26
C THR A 15 -7.66 -9.09 13.25
N VAL A 16 -8.07 -7.89 13.68
CA VAL A 16 -8.17 -6.71 12.80
C VAL A 16 -6.80 -6.34 12.24
N ARG A 17 -5.75 -6.30 13.07
CA ARG A 17 -4.39 -6.00 12.61
C ARG A 17 -3.87 -7.02 11.59
N LEU A 18 -4.09 -8.31 11.84
CA LEU A 18 -3.66 -9.36 10.91
C LEU A 18 -4.41 -9.27 9.57
N GLU A 19 -5.71 -8.95 9.60
CA GLU A 19 -6.50 -8.75 8.38
C GLU A 19 -6.08 -7.49 7.61
N GLU A 20 -5.77 -6.40 8.30
CA GLU A 20 -5.21 -5.19 7.67
C GLU A 20 -3.89 -5.48 6.96
N ARG A 21 -3.00 -6.26 7.59
CA ARG A 21 -1.72 -6.69 7.00
C ARG A 21 -1.92 -7.63 5.80
N ALA A 22 -2.84 -8.59 5.90
CA ALA A 22 -3.20 -9.47 4.79
C ALA A 22 -3.78 -8.67 3.62
N THR A 23 -4.64 -7.69 3.91
CA THR A 23 -5.24 -6.80 2.91
C THR A 23 -4.19 -5.90 2.25
N ALA A 24 -3.22 -5.40 3.00
CA ALA A 24 -2.11 -4.62 2.43
C ALA A 24 -1.28 -5.45 1.44
N LEU A 25 -0.96 -6.72 1.76
CA LEU A 25 -0.28 -7.62 0.82
C LEU A 25 -1.11 -7.90 -0.42
N ASP A 26 -2.39 -8.17 -0.27
CA ASP A 26 -3.32 -8.41 -1.39
C ASP A 26 -3.37 -7.20 -2.34
N GLN A 27 -3.51 -6.00 -1.79
CA GLN A 27 -3.43 -4.76 -2.57
C GLN A 27 -2.06 -4.57 -3.24
N ALA A 28 -0.97 -4.94 -2.57
CA ALA A 28 0.38 -4.88 -3.15
C ALA A 28 0.51 -5.82 -4.36
N LEU A 29 -0.09 -7.03 -4.31
CA LEU A 29 -0.14 -7.95 -5.45
C LEU A 29 -0.93 -7.35 -6.62
N VAL A 30 -2.06 -6.69 -6.35
CA VAL A 30 -2.89 -6.06 -7.38
C VAL A 30 -2.15 -4.88 -8.04
N VAL A 31 -1.58 -3.97 -7.25
CA VAL A 31 -0.85 -2.79 -7.78
C VAL A 31 0.43 -3.22 -8.49
N GLY A 32 1.18 -4.16 -7.94
CA GLY A 32 2.40 -4.70 -8.56
C GLY A 32 2.13 -5.43 -9.88
N GLY A 33 1.03 -6.17 -9.96
CA GLY A 33 0.54 -6.82 -11.19
C GLY A 33 1.59 -7.67 -11.88
N SER A 34 1.71 -7.51 -13.20
CA SER A 34 2.66 -8.25 -14.05
C SER A 34 4.14 -7.94 -13.78
N ARG A 35 4.45 -6.95 -12.94
CA ARG A 35 5.82 -6.57 -12.55
C ARG A 35 6.35 -7.42 -11.40
N LEU A 36 5.50 -8.23 -10.79
CA LEU A 36 5.86 -9.21 -9.77
C LEU A 36 6.06 -10.58 -10.42
N GLU A 37 7.03 -11.35 -9.92
CA GLU A 37 7.27 -12.70 -10.42
C GLU A 37 6.11 -13.65 -10.09
N PRO A 38 5.54 -14.40 -11.06
CA PRO A 38 4.39 -15.26 -10.83
C PRO A 38 4.56 -16.26 -9.68
N PRO A 39 5.72 -16.87 -9.44
CA PRO A 39 5.92 -17.76 -8.29
C PRO A 39 5.81 -17.01 -6.94
N VAL A 40 6.24 -15.76 -6.87
CA VAL A 40 6.14 -14.92 -5.67
C VAL A 40 4.68 -14.56 -5.42
N VAL A 41 3.96 -14.12 -6.46
CA VAL A 41 2.52 -13.82 -6.39
C VAL A 41 1.73 -15.03 -5.87
N ALA A 42 1.94 -16.21 -6.45
CA ALA A 42 1.26 -17.43 -6.04
C ALA A 42 1.56 -17.80 -4.58
N ARG A 43 2.82 -17.67 -4.15
CA ARG A 43 3.23 -18.01 -2.79
C ARG A 43 2.66 -17.03 -1.76
N VAL A 44 2.71 -15.73 -2.04
CA VAL A 44 2.15 -14.70 -1.16
C VAL A 44 0.62 -14.83 -1.09
N GLY A 45 -0.05 -15.03 -2.22
CA GLY A 45 -1.50 -15.28 -2.28
C GLY A 45 -1.92 -16.47 -1.42
N ALA A 46 -1.21 -17.60 -1.54
CA ALA A 46 -1.49 -18.79 -0.72
C ALA A 46 -1.27 -18.55 0.79
N VAL A 47 -0.37 -17.65 1.19
CA VAL A 47 -0.23 -17.24 2.60
C VAL A 47 -1.43 -16.40 3.03
N ILE A 48 -1.84 -15.43 2.23
CA ILE A 48 -2.99 -14.56 2.50
C ILE A 48 -4.25 -15.41 2.71
N ASP A 49 -4.52 -16.36 1.80
CA ASP A 49 -5.69 -17.22 1.87
C ASP A 49 -5.69 -18.07 3.15
N ARG A 50 -4.58 -18.72 3.48
CA ARG A 50 -4.47 -19.52 4.72
C ARG A 50 -4.62 -18.68 5.99
N VAL A 51 -4.07 -17.47 5.99
CA VAL A 51 -4.22 -16.58 7.15
C VAL A 51 -5.66 -16.12 7.29
N ARG A 52 -6.32 -15.72 6.20
CA ARG A 52 -7.74 -15.34 6.22
C ARG A 52 -8.64 -16.48 6.69
N GLU A 53 -8.45 -17.70 6.17
CA GLU A 53 -9.19 -18.89 6.65
C GLU A 53 -9.02 -19.08 8.17
N ARG A 54 -7.81 -18.87 8.70
CA ARG A 54 -7.55 -18.94 10.14
C ARG A 54 -8.20 -17.80 10.93
N LEU A 55 -8.22 -16.58 10.37
CA LEU A 55 -8.84 -15.41 11.01
C LEU A 55 -10.37 -15.52 11.07
N GLU A 56 -11.02 -16.18 10.09
CA GLU A 56 -12.46 -16.47 10.14
C GLU A 56 -12.84 -17.28 11.40
N LEU A 57 -11.93 -18.12 11.89
CA LEU A 57 -12.10 -18.86 13.15
C LEU A 57 -11.89 -17.98 14.40
N GLY A 58 -11.47 -16.71 14.22
CA GLY A 58 -11.11 -15.74 15.26
C GLY A 58 -9.80 -16.10 15.98
N VAL A 59 -8.99 -15.16 16.40
CA VAL A 59 -7.70 -15.41 17.09
C VAL A 59 -7.57 -14.71 18.45
N ASP A 60 -8.51 -13.87 18.80
CA ASP A 60 -8.44 -13.01 19.99
C ASP A 60 -9.00 -13.65 21.26
N HIS A 61 -10.03 -14.48 21.12
CA HIS A 61 -10.71 -15.11 22.24
C HIS A 61 -10.69 -16.62 22.10
N SER A 62 -10.34 -17.32 23.17
CA SER A 62 -10.47 -18.77 23.27
C SER A 62 -11.82 -19.12 23.89
N VAL A 63 -12.71 -19.68 23.10
CA VAL A 63 -14.03 -20.11 23.57
C VAL A 63 -13.93 -21.50 24.17
N VAL A 64 -14.19 -21.61 25.45
CA VAL A 64 -14.25 -22.88 26.19
C VAL A 64 -15.68 -23.13 26.63
N ALA A 65 -16.23 -24.29 26.28
CA ALA A 65 -17.60 -24.65 26.63
C ALA A 65 -17.63 -25.83 27.60
N LEU A 66 -18.28 -25.65 28.75
CA LEU A 66 -18.63 -26.73 29.67
C LEU A 66 -19.91 -27.42 29.19
N VAL A 67 -19.82 -28.71 28.91
CA VAL A 67 -20.90 -29.54 28.41
C VAL A 67 -21.06 -30.74 29.34
N GLY A 68 -22.27 -31.20 29.51
CA GLY A 68 -22.52 -32.40 30.32
C GLY A 68 -24.03 -32.54 30.67
N GLY A 69 -24.40 -33.69 31.20
CA GLY A 69 -25.77 -33.98 31.56
C GLY A 69 -26.23 -33.31 32.85
N THR A 70 -27.52 -33.39 33.09
CA THR A 70 -28.19 -32.87 34.30
C THR A 70 -27.59 -33.51 35.58
N GLY A 71 -27.13 -32.66 36.48
CA GLY A 71 -26.57 -33.08 37.75
C GLY A 71 -25.10 -33.46 37.70
N SER A 72 -24.38 -33.35 36.57
CA SER A 72 -22.94 -33.57 36.45
C SER A 72 -22.11 -32.51 37.20
N GLY A 73 -22.72 -31.39 37.59
CA GLY A 73 -22.08 -30.33 38.34
C GLY A 73 -21.34 -29.29 37.46
N LYS A 74 -21.75 -29.14 36.18
CA LYS A 74 -21.18 -28.11 35.24
C LYS A 74 -21.16 -26.73 35.88
N SER A 75 -22.28 -26.19 36.30
CA SER A 75 -22.43 -24.84 36.86
C SER A 75 -21.62 -24.69 38.14
N SER A 76 -21.52 -25.74 38.96
CA SER A 76 -20.66 -25.74 40.15
C SER A 76 -19.19 -25.69 39.77
N LEU A 77 -18.77 -26.45 38.75
CA LEU A 77 -17.42 -26.47 38.23
C LEU A 77 -17.07 -25.14 37.53
N PHE A 78 -18.01 -24.57 36.80
CA PHE A 78 -17.89 -23.23 36.23
C PHE A 78 -17.59 -22.19 37.31
N ASN A 79 -18.40 -22.18 38.39
CA ASN A 79 -18.19 -21.26 39.51
C ASN A 79 -16.83 -21.50 40.20
N ALA A 80 -16.40 -22.75 40.33
CA ALA A 80 -15.10 -23.10 40.94
C ALA A 80 -13.93 -22.62 40.08
N VAL A 81 -14.01 -22.77 38.74
CA VAL A 81 -13.02 -22.25 37.79
C VAL A 81 -12.99 -20.72 37.81
N CYS A 82 -14.16 -20.07 37.83
CA CYS A 82 -14.25 -18.61 37.92
C CYS A 82 -13.86 -18.06 39.29
N GLY A 83 -13.92 -18.85 40.32
CA GLY A 83 -13.70 -18.40 41.71
C GLY A 83 -14.83 -17.49 42.23
N LEU A 84 -15.99 -17.48 41.57
CA LEU A 84 -17.14 -16.62 41.87
C LEU A 84 -18.45 -17.39 41.66
N PRO A 85 -19.51 -17.13 42.45
CA PRO A 85 -20.83 -17.77 42.27
C PRO A 85 -21.64 -17.08 41.16
N LEU A 86 -21.27 -17.34 39.92
CA LEU A 86 -21.86 -16.67 38.72
C LEU A 86 -23.03 -17.45 38.10
N ALA A 87 -22.90 -18.76 38.06
CA ALA A 87 -23.96 -19.63 37.54
C ALA A 87 -24.87 -20.12 38.66
N ASP A 88 -26.17 -20.28 38.35
CA ASP A 88 -27.16 -20.79 39.30
C ASP A 88 -26.89 -22.26 39.59
N VAL A 89 -26.72 -22.58 40.86
CA VAL A 89 -26.53 -23.94 41.35
C VAL A 89 -27.73 -24.34 42.20
N GLY A 90 -28.46 -25.40 41.83
CA GLY A 90 -29.64 -25.81 42.59
C GLY A 90 -30.05 -27.26 42.34
N VAL A 91 -30.88 -27.80 43.25
CA VAL A 91 -31.41 -29.16 43.21
C VAL A 91 -32.69 -29.25 42.40
N ARG A 92 -33.35 -28.12 42.08
CA ARG A 92 -34.59 -28.07 41.31
C ARG A 92 -34.31 -28.06 39.79
N ARG A 93 -34.91 -28.96 39.02
CA ARG A 93 -34.74 -29.11 37.58
C ARG A 93 -35.75 -28.26 36.80
N PRO A 94 -35.40 -27.65 35.62
CA PRO A 94 -34.05 -27.48 35.10
C PRO A 94 -33.30 -26.35 35.84
N THR A 95 -32.01 -26.54 36.15
CA THR A 95 -31.20 -25.59 36.89
C THR A 95 -30.59 -24.50 36.00
N THR A 96 -30.27 -24.82 34.74
CA THR A 96 -29.62 -23.89 33.80
C THR A 96 -30.42 -23.88 32.50
N SER A 97 -31.19 -22.83 32.25
CA SER A 97 -31.96 -22.62 31.01
C SER A 97 -31.23 -21.76 29.99
N ASP A 98 -30.31 -20.91 30.46
CA ASP A 98 -29.60 -19.91 29.66
C ASP A 98 -28.10 -20.12 29.78
N ILE A 99 -27.38 -19.74 28.73
CA ILE A 99 -25.91 -19.74 28.73
C ILE A 99 -25.40 -18.70 29.75
N THR A 100 -24.45 -19.09 30.60
CA THR A 100 -23.73 -18.15 31.47
C THR A 100 -22.29 -18.06 30.99
N ALA A 101 -21.73 -16.86 30.90
CA ALA A 101 -20.38 -16.61 30.44
C ALA A 101 -19.53 -15.88 31.47
N CYS A 102 -18.28 -16.31 31.61
CA CYS A 102 -17.21 -15.59 32.28
C CYS A 102 -16.08 -15.29 31.29
N VAL A 103 -15.65 -14.03 31.22
CA VAL A 103 -14.69 -13.54 30.22
C VAL A 103 -13.48 -12.97 30.91
N TRP A 104 -12.29 -13.43 30.53
CA TRP A 104 -10.99 -12.88 30.92
C TRP A 104 -10.42 -11.97 29.84
N ALA A 105 -11.25 -11.03 29.35
CA ALA A 105 -10.90 -10.05 28.33
C ALA A 105 -11.75 -8.78 28.48
N THR A 106 -11.25 -7.67 27.96
CA THR A 106 -11.90 -6.35 28.05
C THR A 106 -13.03 -6.17 27.04
N ASP A 107 -13.04 -6.90 25.94
CA ASP A 107 -13.84 -6.61 24.72
C ASP A 107 -14.68 -7.78 24.17
N GLY A 108 -14.94 -8.81 24.97
CA GLY A 108 -15.71 -9.99 24.54
C GLY A 108 -17.20 -9.74 24.26
N GLY A 109 -17.68 -8.51 24.29
CA GLY A 109 -19.10 -8.19 24.18
C GLY A 109 -19.76 -8.65 22.87
N ALA A 110 -19.15 -8.36 21.73
CA ALA A 110 -19.68 -8.72 20.41
C ALA A 110 -19.67 -10.23 20.18
N LEU A 111 -18.61 -10.92 20.63
CA LEU A 111 -18.55 -12.39 20.59
C LEU A 111 -19.68 -13.00 21.42
N LEU A 112 -19.94 -12.47 22.63
CA LEU A 112 -21.03 -12.94 23.48
C LEU A 112 -22.43 -12.66 22.91
N ASP A 113 -22.60 -11.56 22.19
CA ASP A 113 -23.86 -11.27 21.44
C ASP A 113 -24.06 -12.31 20.34
N TRP A 114 -23.02 -12.61 19.58
CA TRP A 114 -23.06 -13.60 18.52
C TRP A 114 -23.29 -15.02 19.06
N LEU A 115 -22.68 -15.39 20.20
CA LEU A 115 -22.92 -16.65 20.89
C LEU A 115 -24.31 -16.74 21.52
N GLY A 116 -25.05 -15.63 21.57
CA GLY A 116 -26.40 -15.56 22.12
C GLY A 116 -26.45 -15.55 23.64
N VAL A 117 -25.37 -15.13 24.30
CA VAL A 117 -25.34 -14.97 25.75
C VAL A 117 -26.09 -13.69 26.14
N ARG A 118 -27.01 -13.76 27.07
CA ARG A 118 -27.76 -12.60 27.55
C ARG A 118 -26.86 -11.65 28.36
N PRO A 119 -27.04 -10.31 28.29
CA PRO A 119 -26.22 -9.35 29.02
C PRO A 119 -26.19 -9.56 30.54
N ASP A 120 -27.30 -9.98 31.13
CA ASP A 120 -27.43 -10.29 32.55
C ASP A 120 -26.75 -11.60 32.99
N ARG A 121 -26.25 -12.40 32.01
CA ARG A 121 -25.54 -13.67 32.23
C ARG A 121 -24.06 -13.60 31.87
N ARG A 122 -23.52 -12.37 31.72
CA ARG A 122 -22.12 -12.14 31.37
C ARG A 122 -21.38 -11.55 32.56
N THR A 123 -20.21 -12.09 32.86
CA THR A 123 -19.31 -11.52 33.85
C THR A 123 -17.93 -11.34 33.22
N VAL A 124 -17.43 -10.13 33.27
CA VAL A 124 -16.04 -9.81 32.88
C VAL A 124 -15.19 -9.92 34.14
N ARG A 125 -14.14 -10.74 34.06
CA ARG A 125 -13.19 -10.93 35.14
C ARG A 125 -11.91 -10.14 34.83
N GLU A 126 -11.94 -8.86 35.10
CA GLU A 126 -10.78 -7.97 35.13
C GLU A 126 -10.50 -7.59 36.60
N SER A 127 -9.45 -8.12 37.18
CA SER A 127 -8.98 -7.67 38.46
C SER A 127 -7.51 -7.28 38.38
N LEU A 128 -7.22 -6.03 38.69
CA LEU A 128 -5.85 -5.53 38.93
C LEU A 128 -5.21 -6.18 40.18
N LEU A 129 -6.01 -6.79 41.02
CA LEU A 129 -5.56 -7.41 42.27
C LEU A 129 -5.17 -8.88 42.12
N ASP A 130 -5.76 -9.59 41.12
CA ASP A 130 -5.50 -11.03 40.88
C ASP A 130 -4.61 -11.27 39.65
N GLY A 131 -3.90 -10.25 39.19
CA GLY A 131 -3.29 -10.17 37.86
C GLY A 131 -2.35 -11.31 37.46
N GLU A 132 -1.57 -11.87 38.39
CA GLU A 132 -0.63 -12.96 38.07
C GLU A 132 -1.34 -14.33 37.99
N ALA A 133 -2.29 -14.60 38.86
CA ALA A 133 -3.00 -15.88 38.90
C ALA A 133 -4.01 -16.04 37.75
N GLU A 134 -4.57 -14.95 37.24
CA GLU A 134 -5.54 -14.94 36.14
C GLU A 134 -4.88 -14.69 34.76
N ALA A 135 -3.62 -14.25 34.73
CA ALA A 135 -2.90 -13.95 33.49
C ALA A 135 -2.86 -15.11 32.48
N PRO A 136 -2.71 -16.39 32.89
CA PRO A 136 -2.73 -17.51 31.93
C PRO A 136 -4.07 -17.73 31.21
N LEU A 137 -5.17 -17.23 31.79
CA LEU A 137 -6.52 -17.35 31.22
C LEU A 137 -6.94 -16.11 30.41
N ARG A 138 -6.08 -15.11 30.30
CA ARG A 138 -6.41 -13.86 29.59
C ARG A 138 -6.76 -14.14 28.12
N GLY A 139 -7.90 -13.61 27.66
CA GLY A 139 -8.46 -13.90 26.36
C GLY A 139 -9.42 -15.11 26.33
N MET A 140 -9.69 -15.77 27.47
CA MET A 140 -10.64 -16.88 27.55
C MET A 140 -12.07 -16.37 27.72
N VAL A 141 -12.99 -17.02 27.01
CA VAL A 141 -14.44 -16.97 27.23
C VAL A 141 -14.89 -18.35 27.67
N LEU A 142 -15.25 -18.48 28.94
CA LEU A 142 -15.77 -19.74 29.51
C LEU A 142 -17.29 -19.69 29.51
N LEU A 143 -17.92 -20.71 28.91
CA LEU A 143 -19.37 -20.85 28.81
C LEU A 143 -19.86 -22.01 29.66
N ASP A 144 -20.89 -21.78 30.49
CA ASP A 144 -21.71 -22.84 31.09
C ASP A 144 -22.95 -23.06 30.22
N LEU A 145 -22.97 -24.17 29.48
CA LEU A 145 -24.07 -24.50 28.57
C LEU A 145 -25.22 -25.22 29.31
N PRO A 146 -26.46 -25.13 28.78
CA PRO A 146 -27.56 -25.95 29.24
C PRO A 146 -27.25 -27.44 29.18
N ASP A 147 -28.01 -28.24 29.90
CA ASP A 147 -27.85 -29.70 29.93
C ASP A 147 -28.16 -30.32 28.58
N HIS A 148 -27.25 -31.13 28.02
CA HIS A 148 -27.45 -31.80 26.71
C HIS A 148 -28.53 -32.86 26.73
N ASP A 149 -28.82 -33.46 27.91
CA ASP A 149 -29.86 -34.46 28.15
C ASP A 149 -31.20 -33.83 28.57
N SER A 150 -31.36 -32.53 28.41
CA SER A 150 -32.57 -31.80 28.70
C SER A 150 -33.75 -32.26 27.82
N ILE A 151 -34.91 -32.36 28.39
CA ILE A 151 -36.16 -32.66 27.69
C ILE A 151 -36.58 -31.48 26.78
N ALA A 152 -36.11 -30.27 27.07
CA ALA A 152 -36.41 -29.07 26.30
C ALA A 152 -35.61 -29.04 24.98
N PRO A 153 -36.26 -29.07 23.81
CA PRO A 153 -35.57 -29.04 22.50
C PRO A 153 -34.67 -27.82 22.33
N GLU A 154 -35.06 -26.67 22.89
CA GLU A 154 -34.37 -25.41 22.79
C GLU A 154 -32.97 -25.50 23.42
N HIS A 155 -32.78 -26.27 24.49
CA HIS A 155 -31.46 -26.46 25.14
C HIS A 155 -30.50 -27.27 24.26
N ARG A 156 -31.03 -28.28 23.56
CA ARG A 156 -30.26 -29.10 22.62
C ARG A 156 -29.79 -28.27 21.41
N GLU A 157 -30.70 -27.47 20.85
CA GLU A 157 -30.35 -26.56 19.74
C GLU A 157 -29.25 -25.58 20.10
N VAL A 158 -29.22 -25.05 21.34
CA VAL A 158 -28.15 -24.19 21.86
C VAL A 158 -26.84 -24.95 21.89
N VAL A 159 -26.81 -26.16 22.45
CA VAL A 159 -25.60 -26.99 22.53
C VAL A 159 -25.08 -27.30 21.13
N ASP A 160 -25.96 -27.82 20.23
CA ASP A 160 -25.60 -28.22 18.86
C ASP A 160 -25.04 -27.04 18.04
N ARG A 161 -25.53 -25.82 18.27
CA ARG A 161 -25.06 -24.61 17.63
C ARG A 161 -23.69 -24.19 18.12
N LEU A 162 -23.41 -24.34 19.43
CA LEU A 162 -22.19 -23.81 20.05
C LEU A 162 -21.03 -24.79 20.05
N LEU A 163 -21.27 -26.11 20.00
CA LEU A 163 -20.22 -27.12 19.95
C LEU A 163 -19.18 -26.86 18.86
N PRO A 164 -19.54 -26.54 17.59
CA PRO A 164 -18.57 -26.26 16.55
C PRO A 164 -17.79 -24.94 16.73
N GLN A 165 -18.25 -24.08 17.64
CA GLN A 165 -17.68 -22.75 17.86
C GLN A 165 -16.68 -22.73 19.03
N ALA A 166 -16.62 -23.82 19.81
CA ALA A 166 -15.72 -23.93 20.95
C ALA A 166 -14.33 -24.40 20.52
N ASP A 167 -13.30 -23.71 21.05
CA ASP A 167 -11.89 -24.10 20.87
C ASP A 167 -11.52 -25.27 21.78
N LEU A 168 -12.20 -25.36 22.91
CA LEU A 168 -12.06 -26.49 23.85
C LEU A 168 -13.43 -26.85 24.42
N LEU A 169 -13.80 -28.11 24.26
CA LEU A 169 -14.97 -28.73 24.90
C LEU A 169 -14.54 -29.43 26.19
N VAL A 170 -15.14 -29.01 27.30
CA VAL A 170 -14.95 -29.64 28.62
C VAL A 170 -16.20 -30.46 28.94
N TRP A 171 -16.11 -31.76 28.73
CA TRP A 171 -17.18 -32.69 29.03
C TRP A 171 -17.18 -33.04 30.51
N VAL A 172 -18.17 -32.52 31.25
CA VAL A 172 -18.32 -32.74 32.68
C VAL A 172 -19.21 -33.95 32.92
N VAL A 173 -18.66 -35.00 33.47
CA VAL A 173 -19.33 -36.26 33.76
C VAL A 173 -19.40 -36.57 35.24
N ASP A 174 -20.47 -37.20 35.68
CA ASP A 174 -20.71 -37.66 37.03
C ASP A 174 -20.21 -39.11 37.16
N PRO A 175 -19.51 -39.49 38.24
CA PRO A 175 -19.09 -40.86 38.52
C PRO A 175 -20.20 -41.93 38.50
N GLN A 176 -21.43 -41.51 38.67
CA GLN A 176 -22.61 -42.42 38.63
C GLN A 176 -23.26 -42.54 37.23
N LYS A 177 -22.88 -41.64 36.28
CA LYS A 177 -23.55 -41.54 34.97
C LYS A 177 -22.58 -41.46 33.80
N TYR A 178 -21.27 -41.65 33.99
CA TYR A 178 -20.28 -41.52 32.94
C TYR A 178 -20.47 -42.49 31.76
N ALA A 179 -21.15 -43.61 31.99
CA ALA A 179 -21.49 -44.63 30.97
C ALA A 179 -22.88 -44.44 30.34
N ASP A 180 -23.49 -43.26 30.43
CA ASP A 180 -24.80 -42.96 29.85
C ASP A 180 -24.75 -42.99 28.33
N ASP A 181 -25.57 -43.84 27.72
CA ASP A 181 -25.66 -44.00 26.26
C ASP A 181 -26.06 -42.70 25.54
N ALA A 182 -26.85 -41.83 26.18
CA ALA A 182 -27.24 -40.56 25.60
C ALA A 182 -26.04 -39.61 25.42
N LEU A 183 -25.00 -39.71 26.31
CA LEU A 183 -23.74 -38.98 26.15
C LEU A 183 -22.90 -39.58 25.02
N HIS A 184 -22.69 -40.89 25.02
CA HIS A 184 -21.81 -41.59 24.09
C HIS A 184 -22.34 -41.62 22.67
N SER A 185 -23.57 -42.11 22.44
CA SER A 185 -24.18 -42.24 21.13
C SER A 185 -24.72 -40.91 20.61
N GLY A 186 -25.17 -40.02 21.50
CA GLY A 186 -25.75 -38.71 21.14
C GLY A 186 -24.75 -37.64 20.72
N TYR A 187 -23.54 -37.65 21.33
CA TYR A 187 -22.57 -36.58 21.16
C TYR A 187 -21.15 -37.07 20.92
N LEU A 188 -20.57 -37.87 21.81
CA LEU A 188 -19.14 -38.18 21.78
C LEU A 188 -18.67 -38.85 20.49
N ARG A 189 -19.45 -39.82 19.95
CA ARG A 189 -19.14 -40.48 18.68
C ARG A 189 -19.17 -39.56 17.48
N GLY A 190 -19.94 -38.45 17.55
CA GLY A 190 -19.97 -37.44 16.50
C GLY A 190 -18.74 -36.51 16.49
N LEU A 191 -17.89 -36.58 17.50
CA LEU A 191 -16.73 -35.71 17.70
C LEU A 191 -15.40 -36.39 17.39
N VAL A 192 -15.42 -37.58 16.77
CA VAL A 192 -14.22 -38.28 16.27
C VAL A 192 -13.49 -37.37 15.27
N GLY A 193 -12.19 -37.14 15.50
CA GLY A 193 -11.36 -36.19 14.74
C GLY A 193 -11.19 -34.83 15.42
N HIS A 194 -11.88 -34.59 16.55
CA HIS A 194 -11.77 -33.34 17.32
C HIS A 194 -11.15 -33.58 18.72
N GLU A 195 -10.44 -34.68 18.92
CA GLU A 195 -9.90 -35.11 20.22
C GLU A 195 -8.96 -34.09 20.84
N ALA A 196 -8.19 -33.34 20.00
CA ALA A 196 -7.27 -32.29 20.46
C ALA A 196 -7.99 -31.09 21.12
N SER A 197 -9.26 -30.89 20.75
CA SER A 197 -10.14 -29.81 21.25
C SER A 197 -11.09 -30.30 22.35
N MET A 198 -10.76 -31.42 23.04
CA MET A 198 -11.62 -32.01 24.05
C MET A 198 -10.83 -32.37 25.32
N VAL A 199 -11.55 -32.28 26.43
CA VAL A 199 -11.13 -32.82 27.71
C VAL A 199 -12.38 -33.37 28.45
N VAL A 200 -12.26 -34.52 29.07
CA VAL A 200 -13.31 -35.06 29.94
C VAL A 200 -12.93 -34.76 31.40
N VAL A 201 -13.86 -34.23 32.16
CA VAL A 201 -13.71 -33.97 33.60
C VAL A 201 -14.67 -34.85 34.36
N LEU A 202 -14.13 -35.83 35.05
CA LEU A 202 -14.83 -36.63 36.04
C LEU A 202 -15.00 -35.78 37.28
N ASN A 203 -16.18 -35.16 37.43
CA ASN A 203 -16.46 -34.25 38.54
C ASN A 203 -17.07 -35.05 39.74
N GLN A 204 -17.20 -34.41 40.89
CA GLN A 204 -17.73 -35.01 42.12
C GLN A 204 -16.88 -36.19 42.64
N VAL A 205 -15.57 -36.21 42.38
CA VAL A 205 -14.68 -37.29 42.87
C VAL A 205 -14.61 -37.39 44.37
N ASP A 206 -15.03 -36.34 45.08
CA ASP A 206 -15.18 -36.34 46.53
C ASP A 206 -16.27 -37.35 47.06
N THR A 207 -17.14 -37.81 46.16
CA THR A 207 -18.14 -38.85 46.44
C THR A 207 -17.62 -40.27 46.22
N VAL A 208 -16.39 -40.39 45.64
CA VAL A 208 -15.76 -41.68 45.29
C VAL A 208 -14.55 -41.92 46.20
N PRO A 209 -14.42 -43.12 46.84
CA PRO A 209 -13.22 -43.45 47.58
C PRO A 209 -11.95 -43.32 46.75
N PRO A 210 -10.87 -42.78 47.31
CA PRO A 210 -9.63 -42.53 46.56
C PRO A 210 -9.04 -43.78 45.86
N GLU A 211 -9.23 -44.93 46.47
CA GLU A 211 -8.71 -46.23 45.97
C GLU A 211 -9.41 -46.69 44.67
N VAL A 212 -10.65 -46.26 44.46
CA VAL A 212 -11.46 -46.63 43.28
C VAL A 212 -11.30 -45.65 42.12
N ARG A 213 -10.87 -44.45 42.37
CA ARG A 213 -10.78 -43.38 41.36
C ARG A 213 -9.91 -43.74 40.14
N PRO A 214 -8.69 -44.37 40.31
CA PRO A 214 -7.89 -44.75 39.14
C PRO A 214 -8.57 -45.77 38.22
N GLU A 215 -9.33 -46.72 38.78
CA GLU A 215 -10.11 -47.68 37.97
C GLU A 215 -11.24 -46.99 37.19
N LEU A 216 -11.88 -46.03 37.83
CA LEU A 216 -12.97 -45.26 37.21
C LEU A 216 -12.44 -44.38 36.08
N VAL A 217 -11.30 -43.68 36.25
CA VAL A 217 -10.64 -42.90 35.20
C VAL A 217 -10.25 -43.79 34.01
N ALA A 218 -9.67 -44.99 34.31
CA ALA A 218 -9.32 -45.97 33.28
C ALA A 218 -10.54 -46.46 32.51
N ASP A 219 -11.68 -46.71 33.18
CA ASP A 219 -12.92 -47.14 32.55
C ASP A 219 -13.52 -46.06 31.67
N VAL A 220 -13.55 -44.79 32.10
CA VAL A 220 -13.93 -43.65 31.26
C VAL A 220 -13.03 -43.58 30.01
N GLY A 221 -11.70 -43.69 30.19
CA GLY A 221 -10.75 -43.69 29.06
C GLY A 221 -10.99 -44.84 28.08
N ARG A 222 -11.35 -46.04 28.58
CA ARG A 222 -11.72 -47.19 27.74
C ARG A 222 -12.99 -46.94 26.94
N LEU A 223 -14.04 -46.38 27.53
CA LEU A 223 -15.30 -46.06 26.87
C LEU A 223 -15.08 -44.98 25.77
N LEU A 224 -14.23 -43.97 26.03
CA LEU A 224 -13.87 -42.99 25.00
C LEU A 224 -13.16 -43.62 23.81
N GLN A 225 -12.25 -44.60 24.05
CA GLN A 225 -11.61 -45.35 22.96
C GLN A 225 -12.60 -46.21 22.19
N GLU A 226 -13.58 -46.84 22.86
CA GLU A 226 -14.66 -47.59 22.19
C GLU A 226 -15.55 -46.71 21.31
N ASP A 227 -15.71 -45.42 21.68
CA ASP A 227 -16.40 -44.43 20.86
C ASP A 227 -15.53 -43.87 19.70
N GLY A 228 -14.27 -44.27 19.61
CA GLY A 228 -13.32 -43.82 18.59
C GLY A 228 -12.50 -42.58 18.99
N LEU A 229 -12.68 -42.07 20.22
CA LEU A 229 -11.97 -40.89 20.72
C LEU A 229 -10.65 -41.32 21.40
N THR A 230 -9.56 -41.27 20.67
CA THR A 230 -8.24 -41.69 21.17
C THR A 230 -7.44 -40.46 21.62
N GLY A 231 -6.78 -40.56 22.78
CA GLY A 231 -5.91 -39.49 23.28
C GLY A 231 -6.62 -38.36 24.02
N VAL A 232 -7.93 -38.44 24.23
CA VAL A 232 -8.67 -37.49 25.06
C VAL A 232 -8.26 -37.65 26.52
N SER A 233 -7.81 -36.57 27.18
CA SER A 233 -7.42 -36.58 28.59
C SER A 233 -8.65 -36.62 29.50
N VAL A 234 -8.57 -37.42 30.56
CA VAL A 234 -9.57 -37.46 31.62
C VAL A 234 -8.96 -36.83 32.86
N LEU A 235 -9.58 -35.77 33.38
CA LEU A 235 -9.19 -35.09 34.60
C LEU A 235 -10.17 -35.39 35.73
N GLU A 236 -9.66 -35.54 36.93
CA GLU A 236 -10.47 -35.67 38.14
C GLU A 236 -10.72 -34.30 38.76
N ALA A 237 -11.94 -34.00 39.17
CA ALA A 237 -12.27 -32.75 39.85
C ALA A 237 -13.40 -32.89 40.85
N SER A 238 -13.39 -32.03 41.84
CA SER A 238 -14.53 -31.79 42.74
C SER A 238 -14.78 -30.28 42.82
N ALA A 239 -15.85 -29.81 42.20
CA ALA A 239 -16.25 -28.41 42.34
C ALA A 239 -16.57 -28.02 43.81
N ARG A 240 -16.92 -28.99 44.66
CA ARG A 240 -17.26 -28.79 46.08
C ARG A 240 -16.04 -28.58 46.94
N THR A 241 -14.98 -29.36 46.73
CA THR A 241 -13.76 -29.31 47.55
C THR A 241 -12.65 -28.48 46.94
N GLY A 242 -12.73 -28.16 45.65
CA GLY A 242 -11.69 -27.50 44.88
C GLY A 242 -10.61 -28.46 44.35
N GLU A 243 -10.69 -29.77 44.67
CA GLU A 243 -9.74 -30.80 44.23
C GLU A 243 -9.77 -30.86 42.66
N GLY A 244 -8.60 -30.90 42.04
CA GLY A 244 -8.47 -30.99 40.57
C GLY A 244 -8.77 -29.69 39.78
N VAL A 245 -9.41 -28.69 40.42
CA VAL A 245 -9.71 -27.40 39.75
C VAL A 245 -8.43 -26.68 39.27
N PRO A 246 -7.31 -26.67 40.01
CA PRO A 246 -6.06 -26.10 39.50
C PRO A 246 -5.56 -26.80 38.22
N ALA A 247 -5.61 -28.14 38.13
CA ALA A 247 -5.20 -28.89 36.95
C ALA A 247 -6.11 -28.61 35.75
N LEU A 248 -7.42 -28.46 35.99
CA LEU A 248 -8.34 -27.99 34.93
C LEU A 248 -7.99 -26.58 34.44
N ARG A 249 -7.73 -25.62 35.35
CA ARG A 249 -7.32 -24.26 34.98
C ARG A 249 -6.03 -24.25 34.16
N GLU A 250 -5.05 -25.10 34.49
CA GLU A 250 -3.82 -25.28 33.69
C GLU A 250 -4.14 -25.78 32.28
N ARG A 251 -5.01 -26.79 32.16
CA ARG A 251 -5.46 -27.29 30.83
C ARG A 251 -6.20 -26.23 30.02
N LEU A 252 -6.99 -25.37 30.66
CA LEU A 252 -7.63 -24.21 30.02
C LEU A 252 -6.61 -23.17 29.56
N ALA A 253 -5.61 -22.89 30.37
CA ALA A 253 -4.51 -21.98 30.04
C ALA A 253 -3.70 -22.48 28.83
N ASP A 254 -3.49 -23.81 28.71
CA ASP A 254 -2.86 -24.41 27.54
C ASP A 254 -3.65 -24.13 26.25
N ALA A 255 -4.98 -24.24 26.30
CA ALA A 255 -5.84 -23.95 25.14
C ALA A 255 -5.75 -22.46 24.73
N VAL A 256 -5.78 -21.55 25.69
CA VAL A 256 -5.57 -20.11 25.46
C VAL A 256 -4.19 -19.85 24.85
N SER A 257 -3.15 -20.48 25.39
CA SER A 257 -1.78 -20.36 24.89
C SER A 257 -1.63 -20.89 23.47
N ALA A 258 -2.26 -22.02 23.15
CA ALA A 258 -2.24 -22.58 21.79
C ALA A 258 -2.85 -21.63 20.76
N ARG A 259 -3.95 -20.95 21.09
CA ARG A 259 -4.59 -19.97 20.23
C ARG A 259 -3.75 -18.71 20.02
N SER A 260 -3.20 -18.17 21.10
CA SER A 260 -2.24 -17.06 21.03
C SER A 260 -1.00 -17.42 20.18
N LEU A 261 -0.57 -18.68 20.18
CA LEU A 261 0.49 -19.17 19.30
C LEU A 261 0.04 -19.17 17.83
N ALA A 262 -1.22 -19.50 17.54
CA ALA A 262 -1.76 -19.48 16.19
C ALA A 262 -1.77 -18.06 15.60
N ALA A 263 -2.17 -17.05 16.37
CA ALA A 263 -2.10 -15.64 15.97
C ALA A 263 -0.65 -15.21 15.67
N ARG A 264 0.29 -15.55 16.56
CA ARG A 264 1.72 -15.25 16.35
C ARG A 264 2.28 -15.94 15.11
N ARG A 265 1.87 -17.17 14.80
CA ARG A 265 2.27 -17.89 13.58
C ARG A 265 1.70 -17.19 12.34
N ALA A 266 0.43 -16.80 12.34
CA ALA A 266 -0.18 -16.05 11.25
C ALA A 266 0.56 -14.72 10.99
N GLY A 267 0.90 -13.98 12.06
CA GLY A 267 1.70 -12.77 11.98
C GLY A 267 3.11 -12.99 11.40
N ALA A 268 3.77 -14.09 11.79
CA ALA A 268 5.07 -14.47 11.22
C ALA A 268 4.97 -14.85 9.73
N GLU A 269 3.95 -15.64 9.34
CA GLU A 269 3.71 -16.00 7.93
C GLU A 269 3.48 -14.75 7.05
N LEU A 270 2.69 -13.77 7.52
CA LEU A 270 2.50 -12.49 6.82
C LEU A 270 3.80 -11.70 6.71
N ASN A 271 4.61 -11.67 7.78
CA ASN A 271 5.91 -11.01 7.74
C ASN A 271 6.85 -11.65 6.71
N ASP A 272 6.92 -12.99 6.68
CA ASP A 272 7.74 -13.72 5.71
C ASP A 272 7.25 -13.48 4.27
N ALA A 273 5.95 -13.42 4.06
CA ALA A 273 5.35 -13.06 2.78
C ALA A 273 5.70 -11.62 2.37
N ALA A 274 5.65 -10.67 3.30
CA ALA A 274 6.06 -9.28 3.07
C ALA A 274 7.56 -9.18 2.76
N VAL A 275 8.42 -9.92 3.46
CA VAL A 275 9.86 -10.02 3.16
C VAL A 275 10.09 -10.58 1.76
N LEU A 276 9.39 -11.65 1.39
CA LEU A 276 9.48 -12.23 0.05
C LEU A 276 9.07 -11.22 -1.02
N LEU A 277 7.93 -10.54 -0.84
CA LEU A 277 7.43 -9.56 -1.80
C LEU A 277 8.33 -8.31 -1.88
N SER A 278 8.99 -7.93 -0.78
CA SER A 278 9.92 -6.79 -0.77
C SER A 278 11.15 -6.99 -1.65
N SER A 279 11.52 -8.24 -1.97
CA SER A 279 12.58 -8.53 -2.94
C SER A 279 12.22 -8.12 -4.37
N GLN A 280 10.94 -7.90 -4.65
CA GLN A 280 10.40 -7.51 -5.97
C GLN A 280 10.28 -5.98 -6.16
N VAL A 281 10.58 -5.21 -5.13
CA VAL A 281 10.54 -3.74 -5.16
C VAL A 281 11.87 -3.16 -4.70
N ALA A 282 12.21 -1.97 -5.20
CA ALA A 282 13.41 -1.27 -4.75
C ALA A 282 13.13 -0.55 -3.40
N PRO A 283 14.13 -0.42 -2.54
CA PRO A 283 13.98 0.29 -1.26
C PRO A 283 13.73 1.80 -1.44
N ARG A 284 14.09 2.34 -2.60
CA ARG A 284 13.91 3.75 -2.96
C ARG A 284 13.75 3.89 -4.46
N GLU A 285 12.85 4.75 -4.89
CA GLU A 285 12.70 5.19 -6.27
C GLU A 285 13.61 6.39 -6.56
N PRO A 286 14.01 6.59 -7.84
CA PRO A 286 14.61 7.86 -8.26
C PRO A 286 13.67 9.02 -7.95
N ALA A 287 14.19 10.08 -7.31
CA ALA A 287 13.37 11.24 -7.02
C ALA A 287 13.04 12.01 -8.31
N PRO A 288 11.82 12.58 -8.46
CA PRO A 288 11.48 13.38 -9.63
C PRO A 288 12.44 14.55 -9.89
N ALA A 289 13.08 15.06 -8.82
CA ALA A 289 14.12 16.10 -8.92
C ALA A 289 15.42 15.60 -9.57
N ASP A 290 15.71 14.30 -9.48
CA ASP A 290 16.90 13.69 -10.08
C ASP A 290 16.71 13.43 -11.58
N LEU A 291 15.47 13.49 -12.06
CA LEU A 291 15.12 13.34 -13.47
C LEU A 291 15.31 14.67 -14.19
N ALA A 292 16.55 14.95 -14.61
CA ALA A 292 16.96 16.19 -15.26
C ALA A 292 16.34 16.34 -16.65
N LEU A 293 15.05 16.72 -16.72
CA LEU A 293 14.34 16.97 -17.99
C LEU A 293 15.09 17.98 -18.88
N GLY A 294 15.79 18.95 -18.26
CA GLY A 294 16.57 19.96 -18.96
C GLY A 294 17.65 19.36 -19.87
N GLY A 295 18.39 18.35 -19.39
CA GLY A 295 19.43 17.68 -20.17
C GLY A 295 18.87 16.96 -21.41
N VAL A 296 17.72 16.29 -21.24
CA VAL A 296 17.01 15.64 -22.37
C VAL A 296 16.56 16.70 -23.39
N VAL A 297 16.00 17.82 -22.93
CA VAL A 297 15.56 18.91 -23.81
C VAL A 297 16.75 19.51 -24.57
N ASP A 298 17.90 19.65 -23.95
CA ASP A 298 19.12 20.14 -24.63
C ASP A 298 19.59 19.16 -25.72
N THR A 299 19.64 17.86 -25.40
CA THR A 299 19.99 16.83 -26.38
C THR A 299 18.99 16.79 -27.56
N LEU A 300 17.68 16.90 -27.29
CA LEU A 300 16.65 16.97 -28.33
C LEU A 300 16.75 18.26 -29.16
N ALA A 301 17.12 19.38 -28.54
CA ALA A 301 17.34 20.66 -29.24
C ALA A 301 18.52 20.57 -30.22
N ASP A 302 19.59 19.93 -29.81
CA ASP A 302 20.77 19.71 -30.64
C ASP A 302 20.46 18.71 -31.77
N ALA A 303 19.77 17.60 -31.46
CA ALA A 303 19.30 16.60 -32.44
C ALA A 303 18.42 17.20 -33.55
N ALA A 304 17.63 18.22 -33.19
CA ALA A 304 16.74 18.94 -34.11
C ALA A 304 17.42 20.12 -34.82
N GLY A 305 18.68 20.41 -34.53
CA GLY A 305 19.42 21.54 -35.07
C GLY A 305 18.84 22.90 -34.65
N LEU A 306 18.15 22.99 -33.50
CA LEU A 306 17.51 24.23 -33.06
C LEU A 306 18.52 25.41 -32.90
N PRO A 307 19.75 25.23 -32.37
CA PRO A 307 20.72 26.29 -32.36
C PRO A 307 21.18 26.76 -33.75
N ALA A 308 21.30 25.81 -34.71
CA ALA A 308 21.68 26.09 -36.08
C ALA A 308 20.58 26.91 -36.81
N VAL A 309 19.32 26.55 -36.64
CA VAL A 309 18.18 27.29 -37.19
C VAL A 309 18.11 28.70 -36.60
N ALA A 310 18.30 28.86 -35.31
CA ALA A 310 18.34 30.18 -34.65
C ALA A 310 19.50 31.02 -35.17
N GLY A 311 20.68 30.42 -35.37
CA GLY A 311 21.83 31.08 -36.01
C GLY A 311 21.56 31.51 -37.45
N ALA A 312 20.90 30.67 -38.25
CA ALA A 312 20.46 30.97 -39.62
C ALA A 312 19.46 32.12 -39.67
N VAL A 313 18.47 32.15 -38.76
CA VAL A 313 17.54 33.29 -38.59
C VAL A 313 18.32 34.58 -38.29
N ALA A 314 19.29 34.53 -37.41
CA ALA A 314 20.12 35.69 -37.10
C ALA A 314 20.93 36.14 -38.30
N ALA A 315 21.46 35.24 -39.14
CA ALA A 315 22.19 35.54 -40.35
C ALA A 315 21.33 36.24 -41.40
N VAL A 316 20.12 35.71 -41.67
CA VAL A 316 19.13 36.32 -42.57
C VAL A 316 18.73 37.72 -42.11
N VAL A 317 18.48 37.92 -40.84
CA VAL A 317 18.07 39.23 -40.26
C VAL A 317 19.20 40.26 -40.40
N ARG A 318 20.45 39.84 -40.29
CA ARG A 318 21.64 40.69 -40.49
C ARG A 318 21.88 41.01 -41.96
N GLY A 319 21.31 40.24 -42.88
CA GLY A 319 21.47 40.39 -44.32
C GLY A 319 22.58 39.54 -44.94
N GLY A 320 23.14 38.58 -44.16
CA GLY A 320 24.23 37.70 -44.60
C GLY A 320 23.77 36.40 -45.31
N SER A 321 22.43 36.16 -45.40
CA SER A 321 21.88 35.03 -46.13
C SER A 321 20.50 35.37 -46.68
N SER A 322 20.13 34.72 -47.78
CA SER A 322 18.77 34.80 -48.40
C SER A 322 17.96 33.50 -48.25
N VAL A 323 18.55 32.45 -47.67
CA VAL A 323 17.93 31.14 -47.49
C VAL A 323 16.95 31.21 -46.32
N THR A 324 15.70 30.74 -46.54
CA THR A 324 14.70 30.63 -45.49
C THR A 324 15.08 29.51 -44.53
N PRO A 325 15.37 29.81 -43.24
CA PRO A 325 15.69 28.76 -42.30
C PRO A 325 14.50 27.87 -42.04
N SER A 326 14.72 26.54 -42.01
CA SER A 326 13.74 25.54 -41.63
C SER A 326 14.42 24.45 -40.82
N PHE A 327 13.63 23.74 -40.00
CA PHE A 327 14.12 22.56 -39.33
C PHE A 327 14.35 21.45 -40.33
N GLY A 328 15.49 20.77 -40.26
CA GLY A 328 15.82 19.57 -40.99
C GLY A 328 15.25 18.30 -40.31
N PRO A 329 15.55 17.13 -40.87
CA PRO A 329 15.20 15.88 -40.26
C PRO A 329 15.91 15.75 -38.90
N VAL A 330 15.13 15.33 -37.88
CA VAL A 330 15.67 15.12 -36.53
C VAL A 330 16.56 13.87 -36.54
N GLN A 331 17.76 13.99 -35.96
CA GLN A 331 18.77 12.93 -35.88
C GLN A 331 18.30 11.81 -34.97
N GLU A 332 18.11 10.60 -35.53
CA GLU A 332 17.58 9.44 -34.80
C GLU A 332 18.50 8.97 -33.67
N ASP A 333 19.80 8.89 -33.90
CA ASP A 333 20.80 8.45 -32.93
C ASP A 333 20.82 9.37 -31.70
N SER A 334 20.71 10.68 -31.89
CA SER A 334 20.67 11.63 -30.79
C SER A 334 19.37 11.54 -29.98
N VAL A 335 18.23 11.26 -30.63
CA VAL A 335 16.96 11.00 -29.95
C VAL A 335 17.02 9.69 -29.17
N ALA A 336 17.64 8.64 -29.75
CA ALA A 336 17.87 7.36 -29.06
C ALA A 336 18.74 7.53 -27.82
N LEU A 337 19.81 8.33 -27.91
CA LEU A 337 20.67 8.66 -26.78
C LEU A 337 19.90 9.40 -25.68
N ALA A 338 19.15 10.43 -26.02
CA ALA A 338 18.33 11.19 -25.07
C ALA A 338 17.32 10.29 -24.32
N ARG A 339 16.69 9.36 -25.05
CA ARG A 339 15.80 8.35 -24.45
C ARG A 339 16.54 7.37 -23.55
N ALA A 340 17.70 6.90 -23.95
CA ALA A 340 18.51 5.96 -23.18
C ALA A 340 19.02 6.59 -21.88
N ASP A 341 19.50 7.82 -21.93
CA ASP A 341 19.92 8.59 -20.76
C ASP A 341 18.77 8.81 -19.77
N TRP A 342 17.59 9.17 -20.31
CA TRP A 342 16.38 9.27 -19.48
C TRP A 342 16.05 7.97 -18.80
N LEU A 343 15.99 6.85 -19.52
CA LEU A 343 15.66 5.55 -18.96
C LEU A 343 16.69 5.10 -17.93
N THR A 344 17.98 5.36 -18.16
CA THR A 344 19.04 5.03 -17.22
C THR A 344 18.85 5.76 -15.90
N ALA A 345 18.54 7.06 -15.94
CA ALA A 345 18.28 7.85 -14.73
C ALA A 345 16.96 7.43 -14.06
N ALA A 346 15.88 7.29 -14.84
CA ALA A 346 14.53 7.00 -14.34
C ALA A 346 14.37 5.59 -13.75
N THR A 347 15.24 4.65 -14.12
CA THR A 347 15.16 3.25 -13.68
C THR A 347 16.31 2.85 -12.76
N ALA A 348 17.09 3.80 -12.32
CA ALA A 348 18.23 3.54 -11.44
C ALA A 348 17.80 2.85 -10.14
N GLY A 349 18.38 1.68 -9.85
CA GLY A 349 18.07 0.88 -8.66
C GLY A 349 16.77 0.06 -8.72
N LEU A 350 15.93 0.20 -9.75
CA LEU A 350 14.70 -0.58 -9.87
C LEU A 350 14.97 -2.03 -10.28
N PRO A 351 14.16 -3.01 -9.84
CA PRO A 351 14.16 -4.39 -10.33
C PRO A 351 13.86 -4.46 -11.84
N ARG A 352 14.30 -5.55 -12.47
CA ARG A 352 14.24 -5.71 -13.94
C ARG A 352 12.83 -5.51 -14.51
N ALA A 353 11.81 -6.08 -13.89
CA ALA A 353 10.43 -5.99 -14.38
C ALA A 353 9.92 -4.54 -14.34
N TRP A 354 10.21 -3.79 -13.30
CA TRP A 354 9.87 -2.38 -13.19
C TRP A 354 10.61 -1.50 -14.22
N ARG A 355 11.89 -1.79 -14.47
CA ARG A 355 12.66 -1.11 -15.52
C ARG A 355 12.05 -1.34 -16.89
N GLN A 356 11.62 -2.56 -17.17
CA GLN A 356 10.98 -2.92 -18.42
C GLN A 356 9.62 -2.21 -18.55
N ASP A 357 8.80 -2.19 -17.53
CA ASP A 357 7.50 -1.48 -17.51
C ASP A 357 7.67 0.02 -17.81
N VAL A 358 8.66 0.69 -17.17
CA VAL A 358 8.98 2.10 -17.49
C VAL A 358 9.39 2.24 -18.96
N ALA A 359 10.24 1.36 -19.47
CA ALA A 359 10.72 1.41 -20.87
C ALA A 359 9.62 1.17 -21.90
N GLU A 360 8.60 0.38 -21.57
CA GLU A 360 7.44 0.10 -22.41
C GLU A 360 6.41 1.26 -22.40
N ARG A 361 6.28 1.97 -21.29
CA ARG A 361 5.35 3.10 -21.14
C ARG A 361 5.84 4.40 -21.76
N VAL A 362 7.15 4.65 -21.75
CA VAL A 362 7.71 5.83 -22.40
C VAL A 362 7.78 5.64 -23.90
N ALA A 363 7.60 6.73 -24.64
CA ALA A 363 7.61 6.72 -26.10
C ALA A 363 8.87 6.03 -26.65
N THR A 364 8.70 5.26 -27.71
CA THR A 364 9.80 4.68 -28.48
C THR A 364 10.63 5.78 -29.15
N THR A 365 11.84 5.47 -29.59
CA THR A 365 12.70 6.45 -30.33
C THR A 365 11.98 7.01 -31.56
N ALA A 366 11.24 6.17 -32.30
CA ALA A 366 10.51 6.58 -33.46
C ALA A 366 9.36 7.54 -33.12
N GLU A 367 8.55 7.21 -32.09
CA GLU A 367 7.44 8.06 -31.65
C GLU A 367 7.95 9.40 -31.08
N LEU A 368 9.05 9.37 -30.33
CA LEU A 368 9.66 10.57 -29.77
C LEU A 368 10.19 11.47 -30.89
N ARG A 369 10.86 10.90 -31.91
CA ARG A 369 11.35 11.62 -33.09
C ARG A 369 10.21 12.29 -33.86
N LEU A 370 9.10 11.57 -34.08
CA LEU A 370 7.91 12.12 -34.73
C LEU A 370 7.31 13.26 -33.93
N ALA A 371 7.14 13.08 -32.61
CA ALA A 371 6.59 14.09 -31.72
C ALA A 371 7.47 15.37 -31.67
N VAL A 372 8.80 15.21 -31.69
CA VAL A 372 9.75 16.34 -31.79
C VAL A 372 9.60 17.06 -33.12
N THR A 373 9.51 16.32 -34.24
CA THR A 373 9.35 16.89 -35.59
C THR A 373 8.05 17.69 -35.68
N ASP A 374 6.94 17.11 -35.21
CA ASP A 374 5.62 17.76 -35.22
C ASP A 374 5.57 19.01 -34.33
N ALA A 375 6.18 18.95 -33.17
CA ALA A 375 6.24 20.08 -32.25
C ALA A 375 7.06 21.24 -32.80
N LEU A 376 8.15 20.96 -33.50
CA LEU A 376 8.99 21.98 -34.13
C LEU A 376 8.37 22.53 -35.40
N ALA A 377 7.58 21.75 -36.15
CA ALA A 377 6.81 22.24 -37.30
C ALA A 377 5.82 23.35 -36.91
N GLN A 378 5.36 23.38 -35.68
CA GLN A 378 4.48 24.43 -35.15
C GLN A 378 5.24 25.69 -34.69
N VAL A 379 6.57 25.65 -34.58
CA VAL A 379 7.38 26.81 -34.20
C VAL A 379 7.51 27.79 -35.35
N THR A 380 7.06 29.02 -35.13
CA THR A 380 7.06 30.04 -36.20
C THR A 380 8.46 30.59 -36.44
N VAL A 381 9.09 30.22 -37.55
CA VAL A 381 10.40 30.72 -37.93
C VAL A 381 10.26 31.95 -38.82
N VAL A 382 10.30 33.16 -38.25
CA VAL A 382 10.20 34.43 -39.00
C VAL A 382 11.59 35.01 -39.25
N ALA A 383 12.08 34.85 -40.47
CA ALA A 383 13.38 35.37 -40.92
C ALA A 383 13.20 36.50 -41.94
N ARG A 384 12.67 37.67 -41.52
CA ARG A 384 12.53 38.85 -42.38
C ARG A 384 13.63 39.88 -42.00
N ARG A 385 14.14 40.61 -43.03
CA ARG A 385 15.07 41.72 -42.81
C ARG A 385 14.43 42.80 -41.94
N SER A 386 15.24 43.51 -41.17
CA SER A 386 14.74 44.60 -40.31
C SER A 386 14.41 45.83 -41.17
N VAL A 387 13.13 46.20 -41.22
CA VAL A 387 12.65 47.39 -41.96
C VAL A 387 13.28 48.67 -41.41
N ALA A 388 13.37 48.80 -40.07
CA ALA A 388 13.98 49.96 -39.43
C ALA A 388 15.48 50.14 -39.86
N ALA A 389 16.22 49.05 -39.93
CA ALA A 389 17.58 49.08 -40.38
C ALA A 389 17.71 49.41 -41.87
N ALA A 390 16.74 48.98 -42.71
CA ALA A 390 16.71 49.34 -44.13
C ALA A 390 16.50 50.86 -44.30
N TRP A 391 15.56 51.45 -43.56
CA TRP A 391 15.33 52.90 -43.55
C TRP A 391 16.54 53.69 -43.12
N LEU A 392 17.25 53.25 -42.05
CA LEU A 392 18.50 53.88 -41.59
C LEU A 392 19.62 53.79 -42.65
N THR A 393 19.69 52.66 -43.34
CA THR A 393 20.65 52.52 -44.48
C THR A 393 20.29 53.44 -45.65
N GLY A 394 19.00 53.51 -45.99
CA GLY A 394 18.52 54.44 -47.01
C GLY A 394 18.82 55.92 -46.67
N LEU A 395 18.58 56.29 -45.38
CA LEU A 395 18.92 57.62 -44.87
C LEU A 395 20.43 57.90 -45.01
N ALA A 396 21.28 56.94 -44.62
CA ALA A 396 22.72 57.09 -44.76
C ALA A 396 23.16 57.32 -46.21
N VAL A 397 22.57 56.57 -47.15
CA VAL A 397 22.84 56.77 -48.62
C VAL A 397 22.41 58.14 -49.05
N VAL A 398 21.24 58.63 -48.67
CA VAL A 398 20.75 59.97 -49.00
C VAL A 398 21.68 61.06 -48.43
N LEU A 399 22.13 60.90 -47.18
CA LEU A 399 23.05 61.85 -46.57
C LEU A 399 24.42 61.89 -47.28
N VAL A 400 24.94 60.73 -47.66
CA VAL A 400 26.18 60.65 -48.45
C VAL A 400 26.01 61.33 -49.82
N ALA A 401 24.90 61.04 -50.53
CA ALA A 401 24.60 61.66 -51.83
C ALA A 401 24.52 63.19 -51.70
N ALA A 402 23.82 63.70 -50.67
CA ALA A 402 23.73 65.13 -50.39
C ALA A 402 25.08 65.74 -50.08
N ALA A 403 25.93 65.08 -49.28
CA ALA A 403 27.27 65.53 -48.95
C ALA A 403 28.16 65.57 -50.18
N VAL A 404 28.09 64.56 -51.05
CA VAL A 404 28.82 64.49 -52.30
C VAL A 404 28.40 65.61 -53.25
N THR A 405 27.09 65.87 -53.37
CA THR A 405 26.58 66.93 -54.22
C THR A 405 27.07 68.30 -53.76
N ILE A 406 26.96 68.59 -52.43
CA ILE A 406 27.43 69.84 -51.89
C ILE A 406 28.94 69.97 -52.05
N GLY A 407 29.69 68.92 -51.82
CA GLY A 407 31.16 68.90 -51.97
C GLY A 407 31.63 69.07 -53.41
N SER A 408 30.89 68.45 -54.38
CA SER A 408 31.24 68.60 -55.82
C SER A 408 30.92 70.00 -56.34
N VAL A 409 29.81 70.57 -55.89
CA VAL A 409 29.50 71.97 -56.22
C VAL A 409 30.58 72.97 -55.65
N ALA A 410 31.02 72.69 -54.39
CA ALA A 410 32.04 73.52 -53.77
C ALA A 410 33.40 73.36 -54.44
N LEU A 411 33.78 72.17 -54.90
CA LEU A 411 35.09 71.96 -55.59
C LEU A 411 35.03 72.42 -57.05
N GLY A 412 33.86 72.18 -57.75
CA GLY A 412 33.73 72.49 -59.19
C GLY A 412 33.68 73.99 -59.48
N SER A 413 33.25 74.84 -58.58
CA SER A 413 33.17 76.26 -58.69
C SER A 413 34.43 77.05 -58.24
N GLY A 414 35.48 76.35 -57.93
CA GLY A 414 36.78 76.95 -57.51
C GLY A 414 36.79 77.62 -56.13
N PHE A 415 37.96 78.06 -55.71
CA PHE A 415 38.13 78.73 -54.41
C PHE A 415 37.30 80.00 -54.19
N ALA A 416 36.70 80.58 -55.23
CA ALA A 416 35.84 81.76 -55.17
C ALA A 416 34.49 81.43 -54.46
N SER A 417 33.88 80.24 -54.68
CA SER A 417 32.65 79.82 -54.08
C SER A 417 32.73 79.44 -52.60
N VAL A 418 33.90 78.93 -52.19
CA VAL A 418 34.21 78.66 -50.77
C VAL A 418 34.30 79.97 -49.97
N ARG A 419 34.83 81.04 -50.60
CA ARG A 419 34.79 82.41 -49.99
C ARG A 419 33.41 83.01 -49.91
N ALA A 420 32.48 82.67 -50.84
CA ALA A 420 31.10 83.15 -50.83
C ALA A 420 30.24 82.43 -49.84
N ASN A 421 30.54 81.13 -49.54
CA ASN A 421 29.73 80.34 -48.59
C ASN A 421 30.67 79.41 -47.74
N PRO A 422 31.32 79.99 -46.71
CA PRO A 422 32.33 79.30 -45.91
C PRO A 422 31.74 78.11 -45.11
N TRP A 423 30.42 78.01 -44.99
CA TRP A 423 29.70 76.91 -44.29
C TRP A 423 29.43 75.65 -45.12
N ALA A 424 29.62 75.72 -46.45
CA ALA A 424 29.35 74.57 -47.34
C ALA A 424 30.27 73.34 -47.03
N PRO A 425 31.57 73.43 -46.80
CA PRO A 425 32.38 72.28 -46.44
C PRO A 425 32.04 71.74 -45.03
N ALA A 426 31.69 72.59 -44.08
CA ALA A 426 31.27 72.19 -42.77
C ALA A 426 29.94 71.47 -42.82
N GLY A 427 29.00 71.90 -43.66
CA GLY A 427 27.71 71.20 -43.93
C GLY A 427 27.90 69.82 -44.54
N ALA A 428 28.82 69.70 -45.54
CA ALA A 428 29.14 68.38 -46.10
C ALA A 428 29.76 67.41 -45.08
N LEU A 429 30.65 67.90 -44.21
CA LEU A 429 31.23 67.13 -43.13
C LEU A 429 30.15 66.67 -42.10
N LEU A 430 29.23 67.52 -41.71
CA LEU A 430 28.10 67.22 -40.85
C LEU A 430 27.19 66.15 -41.46
N LEU A 431 26.90 66.22 -42.74
CA LEU A 431 26.14 65.19 -43.46
C LEU A 431 26.85 63.89 -43.51
N LEU A 432 28.18 63.85 -43.71
CA LEU A 432 28.96 62.62 -43.67
C LEU A 432 29.00 62.04 -42.24
N ALA A 433 29.18 62.88 -41.22
CA ALA A 433 29.08 62.42 -39.81
C ALA A 433 27.71 61.83 -39.52
N GLY A 434 26.61 62.48 -39.96
CA GLY A 434 25.24 61.96 -39.85
C GLY A 434 25.06 60.63 -40.57
N ALA A 435 25.65 60.49 -41.77
CA ALA A 435 25.62 59.22 -42.52
C ALA A 435 26.34 58.09 -41.79
N VAL A 436 27.49 58.37 -41.19
CA VAL A 436 28.24 57.40 -40.35
C VAL A 436 27.39 57.01 -39.12
N VAL A 437 26.77 57.94 -38.44
CA VAL A 437 25.88 57.67 -37.30
C VAL A 437 24.67 56.82 -37.76
N ALA A 438 24.05 57.16 -38.89
CA ALA A 438 22.93 56.37 -39.42
C ALA A 438 23.36 54.94 -39.82
N LEU A 439 24.55 54.78 -40.36
CA LEU A 439 25.12 53.48 -40.71
C LEU A 439 25.40 52.63 -39.45
N LEU A 440 26.03 53.21 -38.44
CA LEU A 440 26.27 52.55 -37.15
C LEU A 440 24.95 52.18 -36.45
N ALA A 441 23.97 53.07 -36.47
CA ALA A 441 22.64 52.81 -35.95
C ALA A 441 21.93 51.67 -36.72
N SER A 442 22.08 51.61 -38.06
CA SER A 442 21.56 50.52 -38.86
C SER A 442 22.18 49.17 -38.49
N VAL A 443 23.52 49.11 -38.31
CA VAL A 443 24.23 47.90 -37.91
C VAL A 443 23.80 47.46 -36.51
N SER A 444 23.69 48.38 -35.55
CA SER A 444 23.26 48.05 -34.18
C SER A 444 21.81 47.54 -34.11
N THR A 445 20.91 48.18 -34.87
CA THR A 445 19.50 47.76 -34.96
C THR A 445 19.36 46.37 -35.61
N ARG A 446 20.14 46.07 -36.68
CA ARG A 446 20.19 44.73 -37.29
C ARG A 446 20.67 43.69 -36.31
N ARG A 447 21.76 43.96 -35.57
CA ARG A 447 22.28 43.04 -34.56
C ARG A 447 21.27 42.77 -33.45
N ALA A 448 20.65 43.81 -32.88
CA ALA A 448 19.62 43.69 -31.85
C ALA A 448 18.39 42.94 -32.32
N ALA A 449 17.93 43.17 -33.56
CA ALA A 449 16.80 42.45 -34.15
C ALA A 449 17.13 40.96 -34.42
N ALA A 450 18.36 40.68 -34.85
CA ALA A 450 18.84 39.31 -35.06
C ALA A 450 18.87 38.52 -33.75
N HIS A 451 19.46 39.11 -32.70
CA HIS A 451 19.49 38.47 -31.37
C HIS A 451 18.08 38.21 -30.81
N ARG A 452 17.17 39.20 -30.89
CA ARG A 452 15.81 39.04 -30.39
C ARG A 452 15.05 37.93 -31.12
N ARG A 453 15.18 37.80 -32.43
CA ARG A 453 14.49 36.77 -33.20
C ARG A 453 15.10 35.39 -33.01
N ALA A 454 16.42 35.27 -33.00
CA ALA A 454 17.08 34.01 -32.65
C ALA A 454 16.71 33.52 -31.27
N ALA A 455 16.75 34.42 -30.26
CA ALA A 455 16.35 34.09 -28.89
C ALA A 455 14.88 33.69 -28.78
N ARG A 456 13.97 34.25 -29.63
CA ARG A 456 12.57 33.83 -29.67
C ARG A 456 12.46 32.42 -30.18
N VAL A 457 13.10 32.08 -31.32
CA VAL A 457 13.08 30.72 -31.89
C VAL A 457 13.63 29.71 -30.89
N LEU A 458 14.72 30.04 -30.22
CA LEU A 458 15.28 29.17 -29.18
C LEU A 458 14.32 28.95 -28.03
N ARG A 459 13.66 30.00 -27.51
CA ARG A 459 12.70 29.86 -26.40
C ARG A 459 11.47 29.06 -26.79
N GLU A 460 10.86 29.38 -27.95
CA GLU A 460 9.67 28.69 -28.45
C GLU A 460 9.98 27.24 -28.80
N GLY A 461 11.12 26.98 -29.43
CA GLY A 461 11.58 25.63 -29.75
C GLY A 461 11.84 24.81 -28.47
N ARG A 462 12.58 25.35 -27.49
CA ARG A 462 12.81 24.66 -26.21
C ARG A 462 11.52 24.38 -25.46
N ALA A 463 10.59 25.33 -25.41
CA ALA A 463 9.28 25.13 -24.76
C ALA A 463 8.45 24.05 -25.48
N ALA A 464 8.55 23.93 -26.79
CA ALA A 464 7.89 22.86 -27.54
C ALA A 464 8.52 21.50 -27.23
N LEU A 465 9.84 21.40 -27.22
CA LEU A 465 10.58 20.18 -26.85
C LEU A 465 10.34 19.76 -25.40
N GLU A 466 10.29 20.72 -24.48
CA GLU A 466 9.97 20.44 -23.07
C GLU A 466 8.59 19.83 -22.90
N ARG A 467 7.58 20.33 -23.63
CA ARG A 467 6.23 19.71 -23.61
C ARG A 467 6.24 18.28 -24.14
N VAL A 468 6.99 18.02 -25.21
CA VAL A 468 7.15 16.67 -25.76
C VAL A 468 7.85 15.76 -24.77
N ALA A 469 8.99 16.18 -24.21
CA ALA A 469 9.76 15.39 -23.25
C ALA A 469 8.92 15.12 -21.99
N ARG A 470 8.17 16.10 -21.50
CA ARG A 470 7.28 15.93 -20.35
C ARG A 470 6.19 14.89 -20.64
N GLY A 471 5.41 15.06 -21.69
CA GLY A 471 4.27 14.18 -21.98
C GLY A 471 4.68 12.78 -22.46
N ARG A 472 5.85 12.64 -23.13
CA ARG A 472 6.27 11.37 -23.73
C ARG A 472 7.28 10.58 -22.89
N LEU A 473 7.98 11.24 -21.97
CA LEU A 473 8.96 10.60 -21.10
C LEU A 473 8.61 10.78 -19.63
N ALA A 474 8.43 12.02 -19.14
CA ALA A 474 8.28 12.27 -17.70
C ALA A 474 6.96 11.78 -17.13
N ASP A 475 5.82 12.13 -17.74
CA ASP A 475 4.50 11.77 -17.22
C ASP A 475 4.30 10.24 -17.12
N PRO A 476 4.61 9.42 -18.16
CA PRO A 476 4.53 7.97 -18.05
C PRO A 476 5.46 7.40 -16.97
N THR A 477 6.66 7.97 -16.81
CA THR A 477 7.62 7.57 -15.79
C THR A 477 7.08 7.83 -14.38
N VAL A 478 6.48 9.01 -14.15
CA VAL A 478 5.91 9.38 -12.83
C VAL A 478 4.79 8.42 -12.43
N VAL A 479 3.95 7.99 -13.39
CA VAL A 479 2.91 7.01 -13.14
C VAL A 479 3.51 5.67 -12.70
N ALA A 480 4.48 5.15 -13.45
CA ALA A 480 5.11 3.86 -13.15
C ALA A 480 5.86 3.88 -11.79
N LEU A 481 6.58 4.97 -11.50
CA LEU A 481 7.25 5.13 -10.20
C LEU A 481 6.26 5.32 -9.04
N GLY A 482 5.09 5.92 -9.31
CA GLY A 482 4.00 6.02 -8.36
C GLY A 482 3.44 4.66 -7.96
N GLU A 483 3.19 3.78 -8.93
CA GLU A 483 2.73 2.41 -8.70
C GLU A 483 3.80 1.58 -7.95
N HIS A 484 5.08 1.73 -8.29
CA HIS A 484 6.17 1.09 -7.56
C HIS A 484 6.20 1.53 -6.09
N ARG A 485 6.11 2.84 -5.84
CA ARG A 485 6.07 3.42 -4.49
C ARG A 485 4.89 2.87 -3.69
N GLN A 486 3.70 2.88 -4.28
CA GLN A 486 2.50 2.36 -3.65
C GLN A 486 2.66 0.87 -3.28
N THR A 487 3.19 0.05 -4.20
CA THR A 487 3.48 -1.37 -3.91
C THR A 487 4.43 -1.51 -2.73
N ARG A 488 5.52 -0.74 -2.69
CA ARG A 488 6.49 -0.76 -1.58
C ARG A 488 5.85 -0.34 -0.25
N GLU A 489 5.08 0.75 -0.23
CA GLU A 489 4.40 1.24 0.97
C GLU A 489 3.40 0.22 1.54
N LEU A 490 2.66 -0.49 0.68
CA LEU A 490 1.77 -1.58 1.07
C LEU A 490 2.53 -2.78 1.65
N VAL A 491 3.67 -3.14 1.05
CA VAL A 491 4.55 -4.19 1.58
C VAL A 491 5.12 -3.81 2.94
N ASP A 492 5.54 -2.56 3.12
CA ASP A 492 6.07 -2.05 4.38
C ASP A 492 4.97 -2.03 5.47
N ALA A 493 3.74 -1.63 5.13
CA ALA A 493 2.60 -1.66 6.04
C ALA A 493 2.26 -3.08 6.51
N ALA A 494 2.47 -4.09 5.69
CA ALA A 494 2.25 -5.50 6.06
C ALA A 494 3.32 -6.06 7.01
N ARG A 495 4.46 -5.39 7.15
CA ARG A 495 5.55 -5.76 8.08
C ARG A 495 5.37 -5.24 9.50
N ALA A 496 4.49 -4.27 9.72
CA ALA A 496 4.31 -3.53 10.97
C ALA A 496 3.71 -4.35 12.16
#